data_c640c7bc1d60b26ad20212b039198fe1
#
_entry.id   c640c7bc1d60b26ad20212b039198fe1
#
_cell.length_a   1.000
_cell.length_b   1.000
_cell.length_c   1.000
_cell.angle_alpha   90.00
_cell.angle_beta   90.00
_cell.angle_gamma   90.00
#
_symmetry.space_group_name_H-M   'P 1'
#
loop_
_entity.id
_entity.type
_entity.pdbx_description
1 polymer ?
#
loop_
_entity_poly.entity_id
_entity_poly.type
_entity_poly.pdbx_seq_one_letter_code
_entity_poly.pdbx_strand_id
1 'polypeptide(L)'
;IFLGTEMISANRLSEHYIVNLSNGITIRTKAILIATGFELFDAHKKEEYGYGIYNQVMTQAELEEWFNLHNDNRIGDTTNRIGFVHCVGSRDAKAGNSQCSKVCCVTAIKQAIEFKREYPNAEIWCFYMDLRLFGKKYEDFYLSAQKEYGIHFIRGRVSEVSENIDGKVIVKAEDTLNGKPIKVTLDLLVLMSGMVCNKDSKTVAEYLRIDTDSDGFMRSMD
;
A
#
# COMPACT_ATOMS: atom_id res chain seq x y z
N ILE A 1 -22.16 -3.85 19.03
CA ILE A 1 -20.81 -4.17 18.53
C ILE A 1 -20.19 -5.11 19.54
N PHE A 2 -19.59 -6.21 19.08
CA PHE A 2 -18.85 -7.16 19.89
C PHE A 2 -17.36 -6.97 19.55
N LEU A 3 -16.61 -6.37 20.46
CA LEU A 3 -15.16 -6.20 20.31
C LEU A 3 -14.44 -7.47 20.84
N GLY A 4 -13.30 -7.82 20.24
CA GLY A 4 -12.51 -8.98 20.62
C GLY A 4 -13.28 -10.31 20.46
N THR A 5 -14.22 -10.36 19.50
CA THR A 5 -15.11 -11.50 19.30
C THR A 5 -15.01 -11.97 17.86
N GLU A 6 -14.78 -13.26 17.68
CA GLU A 6 -14.60 -13.91 16.38
C GLU A 6 -15.83 -14.72 15.99
N MET A 7 -16.06 -14.87 14.70
CA MET A 7 -17.00 -15.83 14.16
C MET A 7 -16.34 -17.21 14.16
N ILE A 8 -16.93 -18.18 14.87
CA ILE A 8 -16.41 -19.53 14.95
C ILE A 8 -17.13 -20.55 14.04
N SER A 9 -18.34 -20.19 13.61
CA SER A 9 -19.04 -20.96 12.57
C SER A 9 -20.20 -20.16 11.98
N ALA A 10 -20.56 -20.50 10.74
CA ALA A 10 -21.76 -19.97 10.11
C ALA A 10 -22.47 -21.09 9.31
N ASN A 11 -23.76 -21.22 9.45
CA ASN A 11 -24.57 -22.18 8.74
C ASN A 11 -25.77 -21.51 8.10
N ARG A 12 -26.04 -21.82 6.83
CA ARG A 12 -27.24 -21.35 6.14
C ARG A 12 -28.40 -22.32 6.37
N LEU A 13 -29.46 -21.81 6.92
CA LEU A 13 -30.72 -22.53 7.13
C LEU A 13 -31.83 -21.83 6.34
N SER A 14 -32.20 -22.38 5.18
CA SER A 14 -33.19 -21.78 4.30
C SER A 14 -32.84 -20.33 3.95
N GLU A 15 -33.62 -19.36 4.47
CA GLU A 15 -33.46 -17.92 4.21
C GLU A 15 -32.59 -17.17 5.25
N HIS A 16 -32.05 -17.89 6.23
CA HIS A 16 -31.31 -17.27 7.32
C HIS A 16 -29.92 -17.92 7.49
N TYR A 17 -29.01 -17.16 8.07
CA TYR A 17 -27.74 -17.65 8.58
C TYR A 17 -27.81 -17.76 10.11
N ILE A 18 -27.26 -18.82 10.64
CA ILE A 18 -26.95 -18.99 12.06
C ILE A 18 -25.47 -18.83 12.24
N VAL A 19 -25.06 -17.79 12.95
CA VAL A 19 -23.66 -17.44 13.18
C VAL A 19 -23.35 -17.62 14.66
N ASN A 20 -22.36 -18.44 14.99
CA ASN A 20 -21.88 -18.62 16.34
C ASN A 20 -20.60 -17.80 16.56
N LEU A 21 -20.54 -17.11 17.67
CA LEU A 21 -19.43 -16.25 18.06
C LEU A 21 -18.62 -16.87 19.21
N SER A 22 -17.34 -16.50 19.29
CA SER A 22 -16.40 -17.01 20.31
C SER A 22 -16.81 -16.70 21.74
N ASN A 23 -17.63 -15.69 21.96
CA ASN A 23 -18.21 -15.34 23.27
C ASN A 23 -19.47 -16.13 23.65
N GLY A 24 -19.82 -17.17 22.88
CA GLY A 24 -20.99 -18.03 23.12
C GLY A 24 -22.30 -17.50 22.58
N ILE A 25 -22.33 -16.32 21.94
CA ILE A 25 -23.54 -15.76 21.36
C ILE A 25 -23.83 -16.40 20.01
N THR A 26 -25.11 -16.75 19.78
CA THR A 26 -25.61 -17.19 18.48
C THR A 26 -26.46 -16.11 17.85
N ILE A 27 -26.15 -15.69 16.62
CA ILE A 27 -26.91 -14.68 15.88
C ILE A 27 -27.66 -15.34 14.74
N ARG A 28 -28.94 -15.02 14.60
CA ARG A 28 -29.75 -15.35 13.42
C ARG A 28 -29.91 -14.11 12.56
N THR A 29 -29.47 -14.17 11.29
CA THR A 29 -29.53 -13.05 10.35
C THR A 29 -29.93 -13.49 8.95
N LYS A 30 -30.49 -12.58 8.15
CA LYS A 30 -30.83 -12.82 6.74
C LYS A 30 -29.63 -12.57 5.82
N ALA A 31 -28.68 -11.74 6.24
CA ALA A 31 -27.52 -11.40 5.44
C ALA A 31 -26.29 -11.22 6.34
N ILE A 32 -25.11 -11.44 5.76
CA ILE A 32 -23.81 -11.20 6.38
C ILE A 32 -23.02 -10.29 5.43
N LEU A 33 -22.57 -9.14 5.94
CA LEU A 33 -21.65 -8.27 5.25
C LEU A 33 -20.23 -8.63 5.69
N ILE A 34 -19.40 -9.08 4.73
CA ILE A 34 -18.01 -9.44 4.98
C ILE A 34 -17.15 -8.19 4.74
N ALA A 35 -16.44 -7.74 5.75
CA ALA A 35 -15.56 -6.57 5.73
C ALA A 35 -14.26 -6.87 6.50
N THR A 36 -13.60 -7.98 6.15
CA THR A 36 -12.40 -8.48 6.81
C THR A 36 -11.13 -7.66 6.50
N GLY A 37 -11.22 -6.72 5.56
CA GLY A 37 -10.08 -5.90 5.18
C GLY A 37 -9.00 -6.65 4.39
N PHE A 38 -7.77 -6.15 4.50
CA PHE A 38 -6.58 -6.70 3.85
C PHE A 38 -5.36 -6.45 4.73
N GLU A 39 -4.27 -7.12 4.43
CA GLU A 39 -2.94 -6.83 4.98
C GLU A 39 -2.08 -6.15 3.93
N LEU A 40 -1.06 -5.41 4.38
CA LEU A 40 -0.04 -4.90 3.47
C LEU A 40 0.99 -6.00 3.19
N PHE A 41 1.46 -6.02 1.96
CA PHE A 41 2.58 -6.88 1.58
C PHE A 41 3.79 -6.58 2.47
N ASP A 42 4.41 -7.62 2.99
CA ASP A 42 5.62 -7.51 3.80
C ASP A 42 6.80 -7.03 2.96
N ALA A 43 7.18 -5.77 3.14
CA ALA A 43 8.23 -5.12 2.38
C ALA A 43 9.63 -5.73 2.60
N HIS A 44 9.87 -6.49 3.70
CA HIS A 44 11.12 -7.21 3.92
C HIS A 44 11.39 -8.26 2.82
N LYS A 45 10.34 -8.77 2.17
CA LYS A 45 10.47 -9.72 1.04
C LYS A 45 11.03 -9.09 -0.24
N LYS A 46 11.25 -7.77 -0.24
CA LYS A 46 11.82 -7.00 -1.35
C LYS A 46 13.12 -6.35 -0.90
N GLU A 47 14.12 -7.19 -0.63
CA GLU A 47 15.44 -6.79 -0.10
C GLU A 47 16.11 -5.70 -0.95
N GLU A 48 15.84 -5.68 -2.27
CA GLU A 48 16.36 -4.69 -3.19
C GLU A 48 15.94 -3.25 -2.87
N TYR A 49 14.91 -3.06 -2.03
CA TYR A 49 14.46 -1.73 -1.59
C TYR A 49 14.99 -1.34 -0.21
N GLY A 50 15.65 -2.26 0.52
CA GLY A 50 16.35 -1.96 1.77
C GLY A 50 15.47 -1.69 2.99
N TYR A 51 14.18 -2.08 2.96
CA TYR A 51 13.31 -1.96 4.12
C TYR A 51 13.80 -2.84 5.28
N GLY A 52 13.89 -2.26 6.48
CA GLY A 52 14.47 -2.92 7.64
C GLY A 52 16.01 -3.03 7.64
N ILE A 53 16.66 -2.57 6.54
CA ILE A 53 18.12 -2.51 6.41
C ILE A 53 18.60 -1.05 6.52
N TYR A 54 17.99 -0.16 5.74
CA TYR A 54 18.31 1.27 5.76
C TYR A 54 17.27 2.02 6.58
N ASN A 55 17.74 2.82 7.53
CA ASN A 55 16.86 3.54 8.47
C ASN A 55 15.88 4.49 7.76
N GLN A 56 16.28 5.06 6.62
CA GLN A 56 15.50 6.03 5.85
C GLN A 56 14.50 5.40 4.87
N VAL A 57 14.22 4.09 5.01
CA VAL A 57 13.21 3.40 4.20
C VAL A 57 12.03 3.02 5.08
N MET A 58 10.84 3.45 4.69
CA MET A 58 9.59 3.16 5.39
C MET A 58 8.48 2.73 4.43
N THR A 59 7.39 2.21 4.97
CA THR A 59 6.17 1.92 4.21
C THR A 59 5.21 3.10 4.20
N GLN A 60 4.25 3.10 3.28
CA GLN A 60 3.17 4.11 3.26
C GLN A 60 2.32 4.09 4.53
N ALA A 61 2.22 2.95 5.23
CA ALA A 61 1.48 2.87 6.48
C ALA A 61 2.20 3.60 7.62
N GLU A 62 3.52 3.45 7.70
CA GLU A 62 4.36 4.18 8.68
C GLU A 62 4.32 5.69 8.39
N LEU A 63 4.34 6.10 7.12
CA LEU A 63 4.18 7.51 6.76
C LEU A 63 2.78 8.05 7.11
N GLU A 64 1.72 7.26 6.90
CA GLU A 64 0.36 7.65 7.31
C GLU A 64 0.24 7.76 8.85
N GLU A 65 0.89 6.88 9.59
CA GLU A 65 0.97 6.98 11.05
C GLU A 65 1.72 8.25 11.47
N TRP A 66 2.81 8.57 10.78
CA TRP A 66 3.55 9.80 11.06
C TRP A 66 2.70 11.05 10.81
N PHE A 67 1.93 11.15 9.74
CA PHE A 67 1.02 12.29 9.50
C PHE A 67 0.01 12.47 10.64
N ASN A 68 -0.39 11.38 11.31
CA ASN A 68 -1.32 11.45 12.43
C ASN A 68 -0.67 11.79 13.77
N LEU A 69 0.56 11.32 14.01
CA LEU A 69 1.17 11.32 15.35
C LEU A 69 2.45 12.15 15.43
N HIS A 70 3.12 12.44 14.32
CA HIS A 70 4.42 13.14 14.23
C HIS A 70 5.49 12.57 15.18
N ASN A 71 5.51 11.23 15.35
CA ASN A 71 6.31 10.53 16.35
C ASN A 71 7.51 9.77 15.79
N ASP A 72 7.81 9.92 14.48
CA ASP A 72 8.93 9.22 13.83
C ASP A 72 10.09 10.17 13.55
N ASN A 73 11.24 9.91 14.19
CA ASN A 73 12.44 10.72 14.08
C ASN A 73 13.16 10.64 12.72
N ARG A 74 12.70 9.77 11.81
CA ARG A 74 13.21 9.70 10.43
C ARG A 74 12.81 10.92 9.60
N ILE A 75 11.77 11.62 10.02
CA ILE A 75 11.25 12.82 9.36
C ILE A 75 11.43 14.03 10.27
N GLY A 76 12.07 15.07 9.74
CA GLY A 76 12.34 16.31 10.46
C GLY A 76 12.66 17.46 9.52
N ASP A 77 13.05 18.60 10.05
CA ASP A 77 13.32 19.85 9.31
C ASP A 77 14.35 19.72 8.19
N THR A 78 15.20 18.70 8.26
CA THR A 78 16.23 18.40 7.24
C THR A 78 15.75 17.46 6.14
N THR A 79 14.52 16.94 6.23
CA THR A 79 13.97 16.03 5.22
C THR A 79 13.48 16.83 4.01
N ASN A 80 14.36 17.01 3.04
CA ASN A 80 14.12 17.86 1.86
C ASN A 80 13.88 17.06 0.58
N ARG A 81 14.19 15.76 0.58
CA ARG A 81 14.11 14.91 -0.62
C ARG A 81 13.46 13.58 -0.28
N ILE A 82 12.25 13.35 -0.79
CA ILE A 82 11.49 12.13 -0.53
C ILE A 82 11.13 11.42 -1.83
N GLY A 83 11.19 10.09 -1.82
CA GLY A 83 10.79 9.25 -2.95
C GLY A 83 9.68 8.29 -2.58
N PHE A 84 8.78 7.99 -3.52
CA PHE A 84 7.72 7.00 -3.41
C PHE A 84 7.94 5.91 -4.45
N VAL A 85 8.12 4.66 -4.04
CA VAL A 85 8.24 3.51 -4.94
C VAL A 85 6.90 2.81 -5.03
N HIS A 86 6.28 2.84 -6.21
CA HIS A 86 4.98 2.22 -6.43
C HIS A 86 5.08 0.70 -6.64
N CYS A 87 4.00 -0.01 -6.37
CA CYS A 87 3.82 -1.44 -6.65
C CYS A 87 4.82 -2.36 -5.91
N VAL A 88 5.21 -2.02 -4.68
CA VAL A 88 6.07 -2.90 -3.87
C VAL A 88 5.29 -4.15 -3.47
N GLY A 89 5.70 -5.33 -3.96
CA GLY A 89 4.98 -6.59 -3.73
C GLY A 89 3.58 -6.63 -4.35
N SER A 90 3.33 -5.83 -5.39
CA SER A 90 2.11 -5.84 -6.19
C SER A 90 2.47 -5.81 -7.66
N ARG A 91 1.71 -6.52 -8.53
CA ARG A 91 2.07 -6.75 -9.92
C ARG A 91 3.45 -7.43 -10.06
N ASP A 92 3.74 -8.30 -9.13
CA ASP A 92 5.02 -9.00 -9.00
C ASP A 92 4.80 -10.50 -8.82
N ALA A 93 4.88 -11.25 -9.92
CA ALA A 93 4.73 -12.70 -9.90
C ALA A 93 5.81 -13.42 -9.07
N LYS A 94 7.02 -12.84 -8.98
CA LYS A 94 8.11 -13.40 -8.16
C LYS A 94 7.82 -13.27 -6.67
N ALA A 95 7.09 -12.22 -6.29
CA ALA A 95 6.63 -12.01 -4.92
C ALA A 95 5.34 -12.78 -4.59
N GLY A 96 4.79 -13.55 -5.55
CA GLY A 96 3.54 -14.30 -5.40
C GLY A 96 2.28 -13.41 -5.44
N ASN A 97 2.38 -12.16 -5.87
CA ASN A 97 1.25 -11.22 -5.96
C ASN A 97 1.24 -10.52 -7.32
N SER A 98 0.58 -11.15 -8.29
CA SER A 98 0.48 -10.63 -9.68
C SER A 98 -0.55 -9.52 -9.83
N GLN A 99 -1.43 -9.34 -8.84
CA GLN A 99 -2.54 -8.41 -8.90
C GLN A 99 -2.11 -6.97 -8.64
N CYS A 100 -2.90 -6.03 -9.18
CA CYS A 100 -2.78 -4.63 -8.87
C CYS A 100 -3.67 -4.29 -7.68
N SER A 101 -3.11 -3.70 -6.64
CA SER A 101 -3.86 -3.26 -5.44
C SER A 101 -4.85 -2.11 -5.73
N LYS A 102 -4.77 -1.47 -6.90
CA LYS A 102 -5.63 -0.38 -7.41
C LYS A 102 -5.62 0.92 -6.59
N VAL A 103 -5.16 0.90 -5.34
CA VAL A 103 -5.18 2.06 -4.43
C VAL A 103 -3.82 2.72 -4.24
N CYS A 104 -2.70 1.99 -4.43
CA CYS A 104 -1.37 2.52 -4.12
C CYS A 104 -1.00 3.77 -4.94
N CYS A 105 -1.44 3.88 -6.20
CA CYS A 105 -1.15 5.08 -7.00
C CYS A 105 -1.82 6.34 -6.44
N VAL A 106 -3.09 6.26 -6.08
CA VAL A 106 -3.80 7.41 -5.51
C VAL A 106 -3.30 7.73 -4.10
N THR A 107 -2.96 6.71 -3.31
CA THR A 107 -2.38 6.89 -1.97
C THR A 107 -1.01 7.58 -2.03
N ALA A 108 -0.13 7.15 -2.96
CA ALA A 108 1.17 7.79 -3.14
C ALA A 108 1.03 9.27 -3.51
N ILE A 109 0.14 9.61 -4.44
CA ILE A 109 -0.09 11.01 -4.81
C ILE A 109 -0.67 11.82 -3.65
N LYS A 110 -1.64 11.23 -2.89
CA LYS A 110 -2.19 11.88 -1.69
C LYS A 110 -1.07 12.20 -0.69
N GLN A 111 -0.30 11.20 -0.31
CA GLN A 111 0.77 11.37 0.68
C GLN A 111 1.88 12.29 0.19
N ALA A 112 2.23 12.26 -1.10
CA ALA A 112 3.18 13.18 -1.70
C ALA A 112 2.72 14.63 -1.61
N ILE A 113 1.45 14.91 -1.91
CA ILE A 113 0.85 16.25 -1.78
C ILE A 113 0.80 16.67 -0.31
N GLU A 114 0.41 15.78 0.58
CA GLU A 114 0.32 16.05 2.02
C GLU A 114 1.69 16.38 2.60
N PHE A 115 2.72 15.60 2.25
CA PHE A 115 4.11 15.89 2.61
C PHE A 115 4.59 17.25 2.05
N LYS A 116 4.25 17.54 0.79
CA LYS A 116 4.61 18.84 0.17
C LYS A 116 3.96 20.03 0.84
N ARG A 117 2.77 19.86 1.43
CA ARG A 117 2.09 20.91 2.19
C ARG A 117 2.77 21.21 3.52
N GLU A 118 3.28 20.18 4.20
CA GLU A 118 4.02 20.35 5.45
C GLU A 118 5.46 20.83 5.20
N TYR A 119 6.09 20.34 4.12
CA TYR A 119 7.45 20.69 3.69
C TYR A 119 7.44 21.34 2.31
N PRO A 120 7.07 22.63 2.18
CA PRO A 120 6.88 23.30 0.88
C PRO A 120 8.13 23.31 -0.01
N ASN A 121 9.32 23.25 0.57
CA ASN A 121 10.59 23.24 -0.13
C ASN A 121 11.08 21.83 -0.50
N ALA A 122 10.41 20.78 -0.06
CA ALA A 122 10.82 19.41 -0.34
C ALA A 122 10.71 19.08 -1.83
N GLU A 123 11.70 18.37 -2.35
CA GLU A 123 11.65 17.75 -3.67
C GLU A 123 11.08 16.33 -3.53
N ILE A 124 10.07 16.00 -4.35
CA ILE A 124 9.35 14.73 -4.24
C ILE A 124 9.38 13.98 -5.56
N TRP A 125 9.71 12.67 -5.51
CA TRP A 125 9.74 11.78 -6.67
C TRP A 125 8.80 10.60 -6.50
N CYS A 126 8.02 10.27 -7.52
CA CYS A 126 7.22 9.06 -7.61
C CYS A 126 7.79 8.16 -8.71
N PHE A 127 8.28 6.99 -8.34
CA PHE A 127 8.78 5.97 -9.27
C PHE A 127 7.66 4.97 -9.55
N TYR A 128 7.20 4.88 -10.79
CA TYR A 128 6.01 4.10 -11.14
C TYR A 128 6.20 3.33 -12.46
N MET A 129 5.51 2.21 -12.61
CA MET A 129 5.45 1.47 -13.89
C MET A 129 4.35 2.04 -14.78
N ASP A 130 3.12 2.07 -14.27
CA ASP A 130 1.93 2.69 -14.85
C ASP A 130 1.11 3.31 -13.73
N LEU A 131 0.55 4.50 -13.96
CA LEU A 131 -0.42 5.09 -13.04
C LEU A 131 -1.81 4.52 -13.33
N ARG A 132 -2.40 3.89 -12.35
CA ARG A 132 -3.74 3.34 -12.42
C ARG A 132 -4.67 4.15 -11.53
N LEU A 133 -5.19 5.22 -12.11
CA LEU A 133 -6.07 6.18 -11.45
C LEU A 133 -7.46 6.03 -12.06
N PHE A 134 -8.28 5.19 -11.44
CA PHE A 134 -9.62 4.87 -11.92
C PHE A 134 -10.65 5.72 -11.20
N GLY A 135 -11.32 6.58 -11.93
CA GLY A 135 -12.41 7.35 -11.40
C GLY A 135 -12.42 8.80 -11.83
N LYS A 136 -13.57 9.43 -11.67
CA LYS A 136 -13.76 10.84 -12.00
C LYS A 136 -12.83 11.71 -11.14
N LYS A 137 -12.16 12.68 -11.78
CA LYS A 137 -11.24 13.64 -11.16
C LYS A 137 -9.86 13.11 -10.72
N TYR A 138 -9.53 11.84 -10.91
CA TYR A 138 -8.18 11.37 -10.57
C TYR A 138 -7.11 11.85 -11.56
N GLU A 139 -7.49 12.10 -12.82
CA GLU A 139 -6.60 12.77 -13.77
C GLU A 139 -6.28 14.20 -13.32
N ASP A 140 -7.29 14.97 -12.91
CA ASP A 140 -7.09 16.32 -12.37
C ASP A 140 -6.20 16.31 -11.13
N PHE A 141 -6.38 15.30 -10.26
CA PHE A 141 -5.57 15.12 -9.06
C PHE A 141 -4.09 14.86 -9.38
N TYR A 142 -3.82 14.00 -10.36
CA TYR A 142 -2.46 13.75 -10.86
C TYR A 142 -1.85 15.00 -11.49
N LEU A 143 -2.60 15.72 -12.32
CA LEU A 143 -2.15 16.95 -12.95
C LEU A 143 -1.84 18.05 -11.93
N SER A 144 -2.66 18.17 -10.87
CA SER A 144 -2.41 19.07 -9.76
C SER A 144 -1.10 18.71 -9.04
N ALA A 145 -0.86 17.42 -8.76
CA ALA A 145 0.38 16.97 -8.16
C ALA A 145 1.63 17.41 -8.94
N GLN A 146 1.56 17.36 -10.28
CA GLN A 146 2.66 17.81 -11.12
C GLN A 146 2.78 19.34 -11.22
N LYS A 147 1.66 20.04 -11.49
CA LYS A 147 1.68 21.46 -11.86
C LYS A 147 1.69 22.39 -10.65
N GLU A 148 0.95 22.06 -9.60
CA GLU A 148 0.80 22.92 -8.43
C GLU A 148 1.81 22.57 -7.34
N TYR A 149 2.08 21.26 -7.16
CA TYR A 149 2.98 20.77 -6.12
C TYR A 149 4.40 20.42 -6.62
N GLY A 150 4.64 20.42 -7.93
CA GLY A 150 5.95 20.18 -8.51
C GLY A 150 6.49 18.76 -8.24
N ILE A 151 5.60 17.76 -8.07
CA ILE A 151 6.01 16.39 -7.82
C ILE A 151 6.54 15.78 -9.12
N HIS A 152 7.71 15.16 -9.05
CA HIS A 152 8.37 14.50 -10.17
C HIS A 152 7.86 13.08 -10.33
N PHE A 153 7.40 12.73 -11.52
CA PHE A 153 6.93 11.39 -11.87
C PHE A 153 7.89 10.73 -12.83
N ILE A 154 8.60 9.69 -12.37
CA ILE A 154 9.57 8.92 -13.14
C ILE A 154 8.94 7.59 -13.53
N ARG A 155 8.68 7.41 -14.83
CA ARG A 155 8.15 6.16 -15.35
C ARG A 155 9.27 5.15 -15.49
N GLY A 156 9.33 4.22 -14.57
CA GLY A 156 10.33 3.15 -14.58
C GLY A 156 10.29 2.35 -13.28
N ARG A 157 10.93 1.20 -13.32
CA ARG A 157 11.08 0.36 -12.13
C ARG A 157 12.36 0.73 -11.40
N VAL A 158 12.28 0.88 -10.09
CA VAL A 158 13.47 0.98 -9.24
C VAL A 158 14.19 -0.37 -9.29
N SER A 159 15.46 -0.34 -9.68
CA SER A 159 16.29 -1.53 -9.82
C SER A 159 17.10 -1.84 -8.58
N GLU A 160 17.49 -0.81 -7.85
CA GLU A 160 18.35 -0.94 -6.68
C GLU A 160 18.17 0.27 -5.76
N VAL A 161 18.23 -0.01 -4.48
CA VAL A 161 18.32 0.98 -3.41
C VAL A 161 19.57 0.68 -2.60
N SER A 162 20.35 1.71 -2.30
CA SER A 162 21.56 1.62 -1.47
C SER A 162 21.66 2.83 -0.55
N GLU A 163 22.50 2.76 0.46
CA GLU A 163 22.77 3.87 1.37
C GLU A 163 24.14 4.48 1.06
N ASN A 164 24.29 5.78 1.19
CA ASN A 164 25.57 6.46 1.10
C ASN A 164 26.21 6.64 2.49
N ILE A 165 27.42 7.20 2.52
CA ILE A 165 28.18 7.41 3.77
C ILE A 165 27.48 8.40 4.74
N ASP A 166 26.60 9.26 4.21
CA ASP A 166 25.85 10.24 5.00
C ASP A 166 24.50 9.69 5.50
N GLY A 167 24.23 8.39 5.30
CA GLY A 167 22.98 7.74 5.68
C GLY A 167 21.80 8.08 4.76
N LYS A 168 22.03 8.69 3.60
CA LYS A 168 20.97 8.99 2.63
C LYS A 168 20.76 7.83 1.67
N VAL A 169 19.52 7.66 1.24
CA VAL A 169 19.11 6.60 0.33
C VAL A 169 19.41 6.99 -1.12
N ILE A 170 20.07 6.11 -1.85
CA ILE A 170 20.33 6.25 -3.29
C ILE A 170 19.40 5.31 -4.03
N VAL A 171 18.53 5.85 -4.86
CA VAL A 171 17.62 5.10 -5.72
C VAL A 171 18.16 5.09 -7.14
N LYS A 172 18.28 3.90 -7.74
CA LYS A 172 18.59 3.72 -9.15
C LYS A 172 17.37 3.22 -9.89
N ALA A 173 17.02 3.85 -10.99
CA ALA A 173 15.92 3.49 -11.86
C ALA A 173 16.26 3.79 -13.32
N GLU A 174 15.48 3.28 -14.25
CA GLU A 174 15.48 3.71 -15.63
C GLU A 174 14.27 4.63 -15.87
N ASP A 175 14.51 5.84 -16.36
CA ASP A 175 13.45 6.68 -16.90
C ASP A 175 13.09 6.18 -18.31
N THR A 176 12.05 5.36 -18.40
CA THR A 176 11.64 4.73 -19.66
C THR A 176 11.04 5.71 -20.68
N LEU A 177 10.65 6.91 -20.27
CA LEU A 177 10.18 7.95 -21.19
C LEU A 177 11.36 8.64 -21.89
N ASN A 178 12.46 8.84 -21.17
CA ASN A 178 13.67 9.46 -21.68
C ASN A 178 14.71 8.44 -22.16
N GLY A 179 14.51 7.14 -21.88
CA GLY A 179 15.45 6.07 -22.23
C GLY A 179 16.81 6.20 -21.54
N LYS A 180 16.83 6.73 -20.31
CA LYS A 180 18.09 7.02 -19.59
C LYS A 180 18.04 6.45 -18.16
N PRO A 181 19.20 5.93 -17.68
CA PRO A 181 19.32 5.61 -16.27
C PRO A 181 19.28 6.89 -15.42
N ILE A 182 18.63 6.79 -14.28
CA ILE A 182 18.52 7.87 -13.30
C ILE A 182 19.03 7.39 -11.95
N LYS A 183 19.71 8.27 -11.24
CA LYS A 183 20.17 8.07 -9.87
C LYS A 183 19.74 9.28 -9.04
N VAL A 184 18.96 9.03 -8.00
CA VAL A 184 18.43 10.07 -7.10
C VAL A 184 18.89 9.77 -5.68
N THR A 185 19.44 10.78 -4.99
CA THR A 185 19.75 10.69 -3.57
C THR A 185 18.61 11.31 -2.78
N LEU A 186 18.08 10.60 -1.80
CA LEU A 186 16.89 10.94 -1.03
C LEU A 186 17.21 10.94 0.48
N ASP A 187 16.50 11.77 1.23
CA ASP A 187 16.52 11.75 2.69
C ASP A 187 15.55 10.70 3.24
N LEU A 188 14.50 10.36 2.45
CA LEU A 188 13.50 9.38 2.84
C LEU A 188 12.99 8.63 1.60
N LEU A 189 12.75 7.34 1.73
CA LEU A 189 12.12 6.50 0.72
C LEU A 189 10.88 5.80 1.28
N VAL A 190 9.75 6.00 0.63
CA VAL A 190 8.46 5.39 1.00
C VAL A 190 8.10 4.27 0.02
N LEU A 191 7.87 3.10 0.55
CA LEU A 191 7.48 1.91 -0.21
C LEU A 191 5.96 1.78 -0.21
N MET A 192 5.36 1.88 -1.39
CA MET A 192 3.92 1.68 -1.59
C MET A 192 3.61 0.18 -1.64
N SER A 193 3.58 -0.46 -0.47
CA SER A 193 3.31 -1.89 -0.32
C SER A 193 1.93 -2.27 -0.86
N GLY A 194 1.87 -3.36 -1.60
CA GLY A 194 0.64 -3.90 -2.18
C GLY A 194 -0.31 -4.44 -1.11
N MET A 195 -1.56 -4.66 -1.51
CA MET A 195 -2.57 -5.34 -0.69
C MET A 195 -2.43 -6.84 -0.87
N VAL A 196 -2.47 -7.57 0.22
CA VAL A 196 -2.57 -9.04 0.25
C VAL A 196 -3.80 -9.45 1.07
N CYS A 197 -4.32 -10.63 0.80
CA CYS A 197 -5.46 -11.13 1.52
C CYS A 197 -5.13 -11.28 3.01
N ASN A 198 -6.05 -10.87 3.86
CA ASN A 198 -5.95 -11.08 5.31
C ASN A 198 -5.95 -12.58 5.61
N LYS A 199 -5.12 -13.02 6.56
CA LYS A 199 -4.97 -14.42 6.94
C LYS A 199 -6.29 -15.07 7.36
N ASP A 200 -7.15 -14.32 8.05
CA ASP A 200 -8.43 -14.82 8.56
C ASP A 200 -9.52 -14.88 7.47
N SER A 201 -9.32 -14.21 6.33
CA SER A 201 -10.30 -14.22 5.23
C SER A 201 -10.58 -15.61 4.70
N LYS A 202 -9.56 -16.50 4.65
CA LYS A 202 -9.73 -17.88 4.23
C LYS A 202 -10.64 -18.65 5.19
N THR A 203 -10.45 -18.51 6.48
CA THR A 203 -11.29 -19.13 7.51
C THR A 203 -12.74 -18.66 7.43
N VAL A 204 -12.94 -17.36 7.23
CA VAL A 204 -14.28 -16.79 7.05
C VAL A 204 -14.94 -17.31 5.77
N ALA A 205 -14.17 -17.40 4.67
CA ALA A 205 -14.66 -17.97 3.41
C ALA A 205 -15.11 -19.43 3.58
N GLU A 206 -14.33 -20.25 4.30
CA GLU A 206 -14.65 -21.64 4.60
C GLU A 206 -15.94 -21.77 5.41
N TYR A 207 -16.12 -20.96 6.48
CA TYR A 207 -17.34 -20.95 7.28
C TYR A 207 -18.59 -20.58 6.47
N LEU A 208 -18.44 -19.66 5.52
CA LEU A 208 -19.53 -19.19 4.69
C LEU A 208 -19.69 -19.96 3.38
N ARG A 209 -18.77 -20.89 3.08
CA ARG A 209 -18.68 -21.68 1.83
C ARG A 209 -18.61 -20.78 0.60
N ILE A 210 -17.75 -19.77 0.66
CA ILE A 210 -17.47 -18.83 -0.42
C ILE A 210 -16.14 -19.21 -1.06
N ASP A 211 -16.10 -19.29 -2.39
CA ASP A 211 -14.88 -19.52 -3.12
C ASP A 211 -13.95 -18.31 -3.03
N THR A 212 -12.64 -18.57 -3.02
CA THR A 212 -11.61 -17.55 -3.11
C THR A 212 -10.95 -17.58 -4.49
N ASP A 213 -10.37 -16.44 -4.89
CA ASP A 213 -9.52 -16.36 -6.07
C ASP A 213 -8.09 -16.86 -5.80
N SER A 214 -7.21 -16.80 -6.82
CA SER A 214 -5.81 -17.21 -6.71
C SER A 214 -5.00 -16.40 -5.69
N ASP A 215 -5.45 -15.19 -5.36
CA ASP A 215 -4.79 -14.29 -4.42
C ASP A 215 -5.40 -14.37 -3.00
N GLY A 216 -6.36 -15.28 -2.82
CA GLY A 216 -7.02 -15.55 -1.54
C GLY A 216 -8.20 -14.62 -1.22
N PHE A 217 -8.54 -13.66 -2.07
CA PHE A 217 -9.72 -12.82 -1.86
C PHE A 217 -11.01 -13.56 -2.24
N MET A 218 -12.09 -13.26 -1.52
CA MET A 218 -13.39 -13.86 -1.77
C MET A 218 -13.94 -13.44 -3.14
N ARG A 219 -14.45 -14.40 -3.90
CA ARG A 219 -15.07 -14.14 -5.19
C ARG A 219 -16.45 -13.52 -5.00
N SER A 220 -16.73 -12.43 -5.73
CA SER A 220 -18.09 -11.98 -5.97
C SER A 220 -18.74 -12.88 -7.03
N MET A 221 -20.01 -13.17 -6.89
CA MET A 221 -20.83 -13.69 -8.00
C MET A 221 -21.32 -12.48 -8.78
N ASP A 222 -20.87 -12.37 -10.05
CA ASP A 222 -21.41 -11.42 -11.01
C ASP A 222 -22.77 -11.85 -11.52
#